data_a514e3bf496584ee1713ff52a1cbbbf1
#
_entry.id   a514e3bf496584ee1713ff52a1cbbbf1
#
_cell.length_a   1.000
_cell.length_b   1.000
_cell.length_c   1.000
_cell.angle_alpha   90.00
_cell.angle_beta   90.00
_cell.angle_gamma   90.00
#
_symmetry.space_group_name_H-M   'P 1'
#
loop_
_entity.id
_entity.type
_entity.pdbx_description
1 polymer ?
#
loop_
_entity_poly.entity_id
_entity_poly.type
_entity_poly.pdbx_seq_one_letter_code
_entity_poly.pdbx_strand_id
1 'polypeptide(L)' 'MSLEELETRVRKLSMRATDAKMNLHDLAEELPVDWEKIPETAEATFAVFKELTAARRALKAAKKAAEEA' A
#
# COMPACT_ATOMS: atom_id res chain seq x y z
N MET A 1 8.02 15.62 -7.15
CA MET A 1 8.69 14.33 -7.39
C MET A 1 8.84 14.06 -8.87
N SER A 2 9.97 13.50 -9.28
CA SER A 2 10.16 13.08 -10.66
C SER A 2 9.31 11.82 -10.94
N LEU A 3 9.09 11.53 -12.21
CA LEU A 3 8.38 10.34 -12.65
C LEU A 3 9.07 9.08 -12.12
N GLU A 4 10.39 9.03 -12.19
CA GLU A 4 11.19 7.90 -11.70
C GLU A 4 11.04 7.71 -10.19
N GLU A 5 11.03 8.79 -9.42
CA GLU A 5 10.81 8.72 -7.98
C GLU A 5 9.41 8.21 -7.64
N LEU A 6 8.40 8.64 -8.40
CA LEU A 6 7.03 8.16 -8.21
C LEU A 6 6.91 6.68 -8.52
N GLU A 7 7.56 6.20 -9.57
CA GLU A 7 7.56 4.78 -9.91
C GLU A 7 8.22 3.94 -8.82
N THR A 8 9.33 4.42 -8.28
CA THR A 8 10.03 3.75 -7.17
C THR A 8 9.15 3.70 -5.92
N ARG A 9 8.48 4.82 -5.62
CA ARG A 9 7.59 4.89 -4.45
C ARG A 9 6.42 3.91 -4.58
N VAL A 10 5.79 3.84 -5.75
CA VAL A 10 4.69 2.89 -5.99
C VAL A 10 5.19 1.46 -5.80
N ARG A 11 6.35 1.13 -6.33
CA ARG A 11 6.93 -0.22 -6.21
C ARG A 11 7.16 -0.60 -4.76
N LYS A 12 7.76 0.30 -3.98
CA LYS A 12 8.03 0.06 -2.55
C LYS A 12 6.74 -0.09 -1.76
N LEU A 13 5.77 0.78 -2.02
CA LEU A 13 4.47 0.71 -1.34
C LEU A 13 3.70 -0.54 -1.72
N SER A 14 3.81 -1.00 -2.97
CA SER A 14 3.18 -2.25 -3.41
C SER A 14 3.72 -3.45 -2.64
N MET A 15 5.03 -3.47 -2.39
CA MET A 15 5.65 -4.54 -1.60
C MET A 15 5.18 -4.51 -0.15
N ARG A 16 5.13 -3.33 0.45
CA ARG A 16 4.64 -3.17 1.82
C ARG A 16 3.16 -3.53 1.94
N ALA A 17 2.37 -3.17 0.94
CA ALA A 17 0.93 -3.48 0.91
C ALA A 17 0.71 -4.98 0.82
N THR A 18 1.49 -5.69 0.02
CA THR A 18 1.42 -7.14 -0.08
C THR A 18 1.75 -7.80 1.27
N ASP A 19 2.82 -7.33 1.93
CA ASP A 19 3.20 -7.84 3.24
C ASP A 19 2.10 -7.59 4.29
N ALA A 20 1.52 -6.40 4.30
CA ALA A 20 0.43 -6.06 5.21
C ALA A 20 -0.81 -6.93 4.97
N LYS A 21 -1.15 -7.14 3.70
CA LYS A 21 -2.27 -8.00 3.29
C LYS A 21 -2.08 -9.42 3.80
N MET A 22 -0.89 -9.97 3.60
CA MET A 22 -0.57 -11.32 4.05
C MET A 22 -0.58 -11.44 5.56
N ASN A 23 -0.08 -10.43 6.26
CA ASN A 23 -0.09 -10.40 7.72
C ASN A 23 -1.53 -10.38 8.27
N LEU A 24 -2.41 -9.61 7.66
CA LEU A 24 -3.82 -9.57 8.03
C LEU A 24 -4.50 -10.91 7.75
N HIS A 25 -4.21 -11.50 6.61
CA HIS A 25 -4.74 -12.80 6.22
C HIS A 25 -4.33 -13.89 7.22
N ASP A 26 -3.06 -13.94 7.58
CA ASP A 26 -2.52 -14.93 8.51
C ASP A 26 -3.14 -14.76 9.91
N LEU A 27 -3.29 -13.53 10.36
CA LEU A 27 -3.95 -13.24 11.63
C LEU A 27 -5.39 -13.76 11.62
N ALA A 28 -6.11 -13.48 10.54
CA ALA A 28 -7.51 -13.92 10.40
C ALA A 28 -7.64 -15.44 10.43
N GLU A 29 -6.72 -16.14 9.75
CA GLU A 29 -6.73 -17.61 9.72
C GLU A 29 -6.45 -18.24 11.08
N GLU A 30 -5.62 -17.61 11.89
CA GLU A 30 -5.21 -18.16 13.18
C GLU A 30 -6.15 -17.80 14.34
N LEU A 31 -7.15 -16.98 14.10
CA LEU A 31 -8.11 -16.61 15.13
C LEU A 31 -8.73 -17.85 15.77
N PRO A 32 -8.95 -17.85 17.11
CA PRO A 32 -8.87 -16.70 18.03
C PRO A 32 -7.48 -16.36 18.56
N VAL A 33 -6.43 -17.00 18.10
CA VAL A 33 -5.07 -16.67 18.52
C VAL A 33 -4.74 -15.23 18.11
N ASP A 34 -4.21 -14.45 19.06
CA ASP A 34 -3.79 -13.07 18.85
C ASP A 34 -4.90 -12.12 18.36
N TRP A 35 -6.15 -12.43 18.72
CA TRP A 35 -7.29 -11.59 18.30
C TRP A 35 -7.13 -10.12 18.70
N GLU A 36 -6.41 -9.85 19.78
CA GLU A 36 -6.18 -8.49 20.28
C GLU A 36 -5.37 -7.65 19.29
N LYS A 37 -4.67 -8.30 18.36
CA LYS A 37 -3.87 -7.61 17.34
C LYS A 37 -4.69 -7.15 16.14
N ILE A 38 -5.98 -7.52 16.08
CA ILE A 38 -6.84 -7.14 14.95
C ILE A 38 -6.84 -5.63 14.70
N PRO A 39 -7.06 -4.76 15.71
CA PRO A 39 -7.12 -3.33 15.45
C PRO A 39 -5.82 -2.77 14.86
N GLU A 40 -4.67 -3.08 15.43
CA GLU A 40 -3.39 -2.54 14.96
C GLU A 40 -3.02 -3.08 13.59
N THR A 41 -3.30 -4.36 13.32
CA THR A 41 -3.01 -4.99 12.04
C THR A 41 -3.91 -4.41 10.94
N ALA A 42 -5.19 -4.24 11.23
CA ALA A 42 -6.14 -3.64 10.31
C ALA A 42 -5.78 -2.19 10.00
N GLU A 43 -5.41 -1.42 11.01
CA GLU A 43 -5.01 -0.03 10.85
C GLU A 43 -3.75 0.12 10.00
N ALA A 44 -2.74 -0.71 10.25
CA ALA A 44 -1.51 -0.72 9.46
C ALA A 44 -1.79 -1.06 7.99
N THR A 45 -2.67 -2.04 7.76
CA THR A 45 -3.06 -2.46 6.41
C THR A 45 -3.81 -1.32 5.71
N PHE A 46 -4.76 -0.71 6.39
CA PHE A 46 -5.50 0.44 5.86
C PHE A 46 -4.56 1.58 5.46
N ALA A 47 -3.61 1.92 6.34
CA ALA A 47 -2.68 3.03 6.11
C ALA A 47 -1.82 2.80 4.86
N VAL A 48 -1.27 1.60 4.69
CA VAL A 48 -0.39 1.32 3.54
C VAL A 48 -1.17 1.30 2.23
N PHE A 49 -2.39 0.77 2.20
CA PHE A 49 -3.21 0.79 0.99
C PHE A 49 -3.68 2.20 0.64
N LYS A 50 -3.94 3.02 1.63
CA LYS A 50 -4.26 4.43 1.41
C LYS A 50 -3.09 5.15 0.75
N GLU A 51 -1.87 4.96 1.25
CA GLU A 51 -0.66 5.55 0.66
C GLU A 51 -0.40 5.04 -0.75
N LEU A 52 -0.56 3.73 -0.95
CA LEU A 52 -0.36 3.11 -2.26
C LEU A 52 -1.32 3.67 -3.29
N THR A 53 -2.58 3.80 -2.94
CA THR A 53 -3.60 4.36 -3.83
C THR A 53 -3.27 5.80 -4.20
N ALA A 54 -2.86 6.61 -3.23
CA ALA A 54 -2.47 8.00 -3.47
C ALA A 54 -1.23 8.07 -4.39
N ALA A 55 -0.24 7.22 -4.15
CA ALA A 55 0.97 7.17 -4.97
C ALA A 55 0.68 6.75 -6.42
N ARG A 56 -0.21 5.77 -6.59
CA ARG A 56 -0.62 5.32 -7.95
C ARG A 56 -1.35 6.43 -8.70
N ARG A 57 -2.20 7.18 -8.02
CA ARG A 57 -2.90 8.32 -8.63
C ARG A 57 -1.91 9.41 -9.04
N ALA A 58 -0.94 9.70 -8.19
CA ALA A 58 0.10 10.69 -8.50
C ALA A 58 0.95 10.26 -9.69
N LEU A 59 1.31 8.98 -9.76
CA LEU A 59 2.08 8.43 -10.87
C LEU A 59 1.30 8.51 -12.17
N LYS A 60 0.03 8.14 -12.15
CA LYS A 60 -0.85 8.20 -13.32
C LYS A 60 -0.97 9.63 -13.83
N ALA A 61 -1.16 10.58 -12.92
CA ALA A 61 -1.25 12.00 -13.28
C ALA A 61 0.06 12.51 -13.87
N ALA A 62 1.20 12.12 -13.31
CA ALA A 62 2.51 12.51 -13.80
C ALA A 62 2.80 11.94 -15.20
N LYS A 63 2.43 10.69 -15.44
CA LYS A 63 2.56 10.05 -16.75
C LYS A 63 1.71 10.76 -17.79
N LYS A 64 0.47 11.08 -17.44
CA LYS A 64 -0.44 11.78 -18.34
C LYS A 64 0.11 13.17 -18.69
N ALA A 65 0.61 13.90 -17.72
CA ALA A 65 1.20 15.22 -17.94
C ALA A 65 2.43 15.13 -18.86
N ALA A 66 3.26 14.11 -18.69
CA ALA A 66 4.42 13.87 -19.54
C ALA A 66 4.03 13.56 -20.98
N GLU A 67 2.93 12.80 -21.18
CA GLU A 67 2.44 12.47 -22.52
C GLU A 67 1.86 13.69 -23.23
N GLU A 68 1.26 14.62 -22.48
CA GLU A 68 0.65 15.83 -23.04
C GLU A 68 1.69 16.92 -23.34
N ALA A 69 2.87 16.81 -22.78
CA ALA A 69 3.95 17.73 -23.03
C ALA A 69 4.67 17.40 -24.36
#